data_caf463629359ae1276794f0cb2729f70
#
_entry.id   caf463629359ae1276794f0cb2729f70
#
_cell.length_a   1.000
_cell.length_b   1.000
_cell.length_c   1.000
_cell.angle_alpha   90.00
_cell.angle_beta   90.00
_cell.angle_gamma   90.00
#
_symmetry.space_group_name_H-M   'P 1'
#
loop_
_entity.id
_entity.type
_entity.pdbx_description
1 polymer ?
#
loop_
_entity_poly.entity_id
_entity_poly.type
_entity_poly.pdbx_seq_one_letter_code
_entity_poly.pdbx_strand_id
1 'polypeptide(L)'
;MLPLLAALAVAATPCPVGDESAPCVRARMDALGMNDLMAVGTHNSYKLPPPADEMAAMVAARGQAALGIDYGHRPLSEQLDAGARQLEIDIVADPEGGRYAKPLTVFGRGTVMTPEVAAAMGRPGFKTIHMPDVDFRSSCVTFVACLKEVRAWSDAHRDHAPILIMMNAKDGAASIPGGVVPLAFTEKLYDDLDAEIRSVFGDDRLITPDQVQGKAKTLREGVLAGGWPKLGAARGKVFFALDESPEKVAVYRGKRASLEGRAVFINTDEASPAAAYLTLNDPIGQKDRIAAAVKAGFIVRTRADADTWAARKNDVAQRTAALTSGAQYVSTDYMWADPRLPGGYTVRLTGGDVAVCNPVRAAKACNGLAIEALPGAPARGYLQPAARPDLTKILPQPPEPGSPRALADAAIFDQTRALKDTPRWKQATDDVTGTAFHHFEAALGVTLTPANAPILSALLERAGDDRSVVGLAKTHWGAQRPYVGKDAAPVCEPKRPDLTANPDYPSGHSAFGEHVAMILAEVVPSRADALYARGRDYAQSRWICGSHTVSATEAGVMSGAVIYGAEHTSEAFERDIAMARAEVAAAMAAAGK
;
A
#
# COMPACT_ATOMS: atom_id res chain seq x y z
N MET A 1 47.48 -22.06 -16.24
CA MET A 1 47.32 -21.65 -14.82
C MET A 1 46.61 -20.28 -14.83
N LEU A 2 45.27 -20.26 -14.68
CA LEU A 2 44.52 -19.04 -14.42
C LEU A 2 44.41 -18.87 -12.90
N PRO A 3 44.58 -17.67 -12.36
CA PRO A 3 44.40 -17.46 -10.94
C PRO A 3 42.90 -17.40 -10.60
N LEU A 4 42.48 -18.21 -9.63
CA LEU A 4 41.22 -18.09 -8.95
C LEU A 4 41.20 -16.74 -8.21
N LEU A 5 40.37 -15.81 -8.67
CA LEU A 5 39.98 -14.63 -7.87
C LEU A 5 39.01 -15.09 -6.78
N ALA A 6 39.52 -15.26 -5.58
CA ALA A 6 38.69 -15.40 -4.39
C ALA A 6 38.00 -14.05 -4.11
N ALA A 7 36.69 -13.99 -4.28
CA ALA A 7 35.92 -12.87 -3.80
C ALA A 7 35.98 -12.83 -2.27
N LEU A 8 36.72 -11.87 -1.73
CA LEU A 8 36.69 -11.54 -0.31
C LEU A 8 35.31 -11.04 0.03
N ALA A 9 34.52 -11.83 0.75
CA ALA A 9 33.32 -11.36 1.41
C ALA A 9 33.73 -10.32 2.45
N VAL A 10 33.52 -9.05 2.17
CA VAL A 10 33.64 -7.97 3.14
C VAL A 10 32.58 -8.23 4.20
N ALA A 11 33.00 -8.61 5.41
CA ALA A 11 32.10 -8.72 6.54
C ALA A 11 31.43 -7.35 6.75
N ALA A 12 30.11 -7.28 6.62
CA ALA A 12 29.36 -6.05 6.85
C ALA A 12 29.63 -5.56 8.27
N THR A 13 30.07 -4.32 8.42
CA THR A 13 30.27 -3.69 9.72
C THR A 13 28.92 -3.71 10.46
N PRO A 14 28.88 -4.17 11.73
CA PRO A 14 27.62 -4.19 12.48
C PRO A 14 27.05 -2.76 12.57
N CYS A 15 25.77 -2.61 12.20
CA CYS A 15 25.10 -1.33 12.25
C CYS A 15 24.91 -0.86 13.71
N PRO A 16 25.38 0.34 14.09
CA PRO A 16 25.13 0.90 15.40
C PRO A 16 23.64 1.01 15.69
N VAL A 17 23.25 0.92 16.95
CA VAL A 17 21.87 1.16 17.36
C VAL A 17 21.50 2.61 17.03
N GLY A 18 20.41 2.80 16.26
CA GLY A 18 19.95 4.12 15.84
C GLY A 18 20.60 4.64 14.54
N ASP A 19 21.44 3.87 13.86
CA ASP A 19 21.95 4.25 12.55
C ASP A 19 20.84 4.17 11.48
N GLU A 20 20.46 5.32 10.93
CA GLU A 20 19.43 5.51 9.90
C GLU A 20 20.04 5.59 8.48
N SER A 21 21.31 5.24 8.30
CA SER A 21 21.89 5.14 6.96
C SER A 21 21.20 4.07 6.13
N ALA A 22 21.10 4.27 4.82
CA ALA A 22 20.41 3.34 3.92
C ALA A 22 20.90 1.87 4.03
N PRO A 23 22.20 1.59 4.15
CA PRO A 23 22.68 0.21 4.36
C PRO A 23 22.18 -0.40 5.68
N CYS A 24 22.15 0.37 6.76
CA CYS A 24 21.72 -0.12 8.07
C CYS A 24 20.20 -0.29 8.15
N VAL A 25 19.42 0.61 7.56
CA VAL A 25 17.98 0.43 7.39
C VAL A 25 17.69 -0.83 6.60
N ARG A 26 18.38 -1.02 5.47
CA ARG A 26 18.26 -2.23 4.65
C ARG A 26 18.58 -3.50 5.43
N ALA A 27 19.67 -3.51 6.17
CA ALA A 27 20.08 -4.67 6.98
C ALA A 27 19.02 -5.02 8.04
N ARG A 28 18.40 -4.02 8.68
CA ARG A 28 17.29 -4.24 9.62
C ARG A 28 16.06 -4.83 8.93
N MET A 29 15.69 -4.31 7.76
CA MET A 29 14.57 -4.84 6.98
C MET A 29 14.83 -6.28 6.54
N ASP A 30 16.01 -6.58 6.04
CA ASP A 30 16.38 -7.90 5.57
C ASP A 30 16.46 -8.95 6.71
N ALA A 31 16.58 -8.50 7.97
CA ALA A 31 16.51 -9.35 9.16
C ALA A 31 15.07 -9.69 9.60
N LEU A 32 14.04 -9.00 9.09
CA LEU A 32 12.63 -9.33 9.33
C LEU A 32 12.29 -10.69 8.72
N GLY A 33 11.23 -11.33 9.20
CA GLY A 33 10.62 -12.46 8.50
C GLY A 33 9.89 -12.00 7.24
N MET A 34 9.83 -12.82 6.21
CA MET A 34 9.03 -12.48 5.02
C MET A 34 7.53 -12.29 5.33
N ASN A 35 7.06 -12.85 6.42
CA ASN A 35 5.69 -12.65 6.92
C ASN A 35 5.52 -11.39 7.78
N ASP A 36 6.55 -10.56 7.91
CA ASP A 36 6.50 -9.26 8.58
C ASP A 36 6.22 -8.10 7.61
N LEU A 37 5.94 -8.40 6.34
CA LEU A 37 5.56 -7.41 5.32
C LEU A 37 4.03 -7.30 5.14
N MET A 38 3.62 -6.21 4.47
CA MET A 38 2.30 -6.05 3.83
C MET A 38 2.50 -5.51 2.43
N ALA A 39 1.76 -6.06 1.45
CA ALA A 39 1.78 -5.63 0.07
C ALA A 39 0.39 -5.76 -0.57
N VAL A 40 0.17 -5.06 -1.68
CA VAL A 40 -1.05 -5.15 -2.49
C VAL A 40 -0.81 -6.08 -3.68
N GLY A 41 -1.86 -6.72 -4.16
CA GLY A 41 -1.85 -7.53 -5.37
C GLY A 41 -3.21 -7.52 -6.07
N THR A 42 -3.39 -8.41 -7.03
CA THR A 42 -4.60 -8.45 -7.85
C THR A 42 -5.31 -9.80 -7.74
N HIS A 43 -6.63 -9.75 -7.88
CA HIS A 43 -7.50 -10.91 -8.00
C HIS A 43 -7.72 -11.23 -9.48
N ASN A 44 -7.69 -12.50 -9.87
CA ASN A 44 -7.77 -12.93 -11.27
C ASN A 44 -6.82 -12.13 -12.20
N SER A 45 -5.56 -12.07 -11.84
CA SER A 45 -4.56 -11.15 -12.40
C SER A 45 -4.36 -11.29 -13.91
N TYR A 46 -4.64 -12.47 -14.47
CA TYR A 46 -4.54 -12.83 -15.89
C TYR A 46 -5.75 -12.36 -16.72
N LYS A 47 -6.85 -12.02 -16.05
CA LYS A 47 -8.17 -11.80 -16.68
C LYS A 47 -8.19 -10.53 -17.54
N LEU A 48 -8.68 -10.66 -18.77
CA LEU A 48 -9.05 -9.54 -19.62
C LEU A 48 -10.56 -9.25 -19.49
N PRO A 49 -10.98 -7.98 -19.59
CA PRO A 49 -12.40 -7.63 -19.43
C PRO A 49 -13.22 -8.23 -20.58
N PRO A 50 -14.48 -8.64 -20.33
CA PRO A 50 -15.41 -8.98 -21.40
C PRO A 50 -15.63 -7.78 -22.34
N PRO A 51 -15.78 -7.98 -23.66
CA PRO A 51 -16.19 -6.93 -24.58
C PRO A 51 -17.52 -6.29 -24.14
N ALA A 52 -17.69 -5.00 -24.42
CA ALA A 52 -18.84 -4.23 -23.95
C ALA A 52 -20.20 -4.76 -24.46
N ASP A 53 -20.25 -5.25 -25.69
CA ASP A 53 -21.43 -5.87 -26.30
C ASP A 53 -21.78 -7.22 -25.66
N GLU A 54 -20.79 -8.04 -25.35
CA GLU A 54 -20.97 -9.29 -24.60
C GLU A 54 -21.43 -9.00 -23.18
N MET A 55 -20.82 -8.01 -22.50
CA MET A 55 -21.23 -7.60 -21.18
C MET A 55 -22.68 -7.12 -21.14
N ALA A 56 -23.08 -6.33 -22.14
CA ALA A 56 -24.47 -5.89 -22.26
C ALA A 56 -25.44 -7.07 -22.46
N ALA A 57 -25.07 -8.07 -23.28
CA ALA A 57 -25.85 -9.29 -23.47
C ALA A 57 -25.93 -10.14 -22.19
N MET A 58 -24.84 -10.25 -21.42
CA MET A 58 -24.84 -10.93 -20.12
C MET A 58 -25.76 -10.24 -19.12
N VAL A 59 -25.74 -8.91 -19.05
CA VAL A 59 -26.63 -8.13 -18.19
C VAL A 59 -28.10 -8.31 -18.60
N ALA A 60 -28.40 -8.32 -19.90
CA ALA A 60 -29.74 -8.57 -20.41
C ALA A 60 -30.26 -9.97 -20.03
N ALA A 61 -29.37 -10.97 -20.04
CA ALA A 61 -29.72 -12.37 -19.77
C ALA A 61 -29.76 -12.73 -18.27
N ARG A 62 -28.90 -12.13 -17.46
CA ARG A 62 -28.65 -12.51 -16.03
C ARG A 62 -28.85 -11.36 -15.04
N GLY A 63 -29.25 -10.19 -15.50
CA GLY A 63 -29.43 -8.99 -14.66
C GLY A 63 -28.10 -8.37 -14.22
N GLN A 64 -28.20 -7.42 -13.29
CA GLN A 64 -27.05 -6.63 -12.81
C GLN A 64 -25.94 -7.48 -12.15
N ALA A 65 -26.26 -8.66 -11.64
CA ALA A 65 -25.26 -9.57 -11.05
C ALA A 65 -24.14 -9.94 -12.06
N ALA A 66 -24.42 -9.92 -13.37
CA ALA A 66 -23.40 -10.14 -14.39
C ALA A 66 -22.27 -9.07 -14.35
N LEU A 67 -22.52 -7.89 -13.82
CA LEU A 67 -21.49 -6.85 -13.66
C LEU A 67 -20.38 -7.25 -12.68
N GLY A 68 -20.56 -8.29 -11.88
CA GLY A 68 -19.51 -8.80 -10.98
C GLY A 68 -18.24 -9.25 -11.71
N ILE A 69 -18.34 -9.59 -13.02
CA ILE A 69 -17.17 -9.96 -13.83
C ILE A 69 -16.71 -8.85 -14.80
N ASP A 70 -17.30 -7.64 -14.73
CA ASP A 70 -16.98 -6.51 -15.62
C ASP A 70 -15.73 -5.74 -15.14
N TYR A 71 -14.61 -6.44 -15.07
CA TYR A 71 -13.28 -5.90 -14.80
C TYR A 71 -12.22 -6.69 -15.55
N GLY A 72 -11.01 -6.18 -15.55
CA GLY A 72 -9.86 -6.86 -16.13
C GLY A 72 -8.56 -6.15 -15.79
N HIS A 73 -7.47 -6.82 -16.09
CA HIS A 73 -6.14 -6.37 -15.71
C HIS A 73 -5.23 -6.13 -16.92
N ARG A 74 -4.17 -5.38 -16.69
CA ARG A 74 -3.03 -5.24 -17.59
C ARG A 74 -2.19 -6.52 -17.54
N PRO A 75 -1.24 -6.75 -18.47
CA PRO A 75 -0.29 -7.87 -18.38
C PRO A 75 0.33 -8.01 -17.00
N LEU A 76 0.71 -9.23 -16.60
CA LEU A 76 1.25 -9.51 -15.26
C LEU A 76 2.52 -8.70 -14.97
N SER A 77 3.39 -8.52 -15.95
CA SER A 77 4.60 -7.70 -15.84
C SER A 77 4.28 -6.24 -15.53
N GLU A 78 3.26 -5.63 -16.17
CA GLU A 78 2.83 -4.27 -15.88
C GLU A 78 2.23 -4.14 -14.47
N GLN A 79 1.52 -5.17 -13.99
CA GLN A 79 1.01 -5.19 -12.63
C GLN A 79 2.15 -5.23 -11.60
N LEU A 80 3.18 -6.03 -11.86
CA LEU A 80 4.38 -6.11 -11.02
C LEU A 80 5.17 -4.79 -11.04
N ASP A 81 5.29 -4.13 -12.21
CA ASP A 81 5.88 -2.79 -12.33
C ASP A 81 5.09 -1.74 -11.54
N ALA A 82 3.77 -1.89 -11.49
CA ALA A 82 2.89 -1.03 -10.71
C ALA A 82 2.92 -1.34 -9.19
N GLY A 83 3.64 -2.36 -8.75
CA GLY A 83 3.84 -2.70 -7.34
C GLY A 83 3.00 -3.88 -6.84
N ALA A 84 2.35 -4.66 -7.71
CA ALA A 84 1.71 -5.91 -7.27
C ALA A 84 2.75 -6.90 -6.73
N ARG A 85 2.49 -7.49 -5.56
CA ARG A 85 3.30 -8.57 -4.98
C ARG A 85 2.47 -9.80 -4.61
N GLN A 86 1.21 -9.80 -5.02
CA GLN A 86 0.35 -10.97 -5.07
C GLN A 86 -0.37 -10.99 -6.42
N LEU A 87 -0.38 -12.16 -7.03
CA LEU A 87 -1.11 -12.45 -8.26
C LEU A 87 -2.03 -13.64 -8.01
N GLU A 88 -3.18 -13.65 -8.64
CA GLU A 88 -4.11 -14.78 -8.61
C GLU A 88 -4.33 -15.31 -10.01
N ILE A 89 -4.15 -16.63 -10.19
CA ILE A 89 -4.23 -17.30 -11.48
C ILE A 89 -5.12 -18.52 -11.36
N ASP A 90 -6.33 -18.45 -11.92
CA ASP A 90 -7.21 -19.60 -12.03
C ASP A 90 -6.71 -20.55 -13.11
N ILE A 91 -6.74 -21.84 -12.83
CA ILE A 91 -6.28 -22.87 -13.75
C ILE A 91 -7.37 -23.91 -14.03
N VAL A 92 -7.45 -24.36 -15.28
CA VAL A 92 -8.24 -25.51 -15.71
C VAL A 92 -7.31 -26.54 -16.35
N ALA A 93 -7.53 -27.81 -16.03
CA ALA A 93 -6.70 -28.89 -16.56
C ALA A 93 -7.02 -29.21 -18.04
N ASP A 94 -5.98 -29.29 -18.85
CA ASP A 94 -6.07 -29.66 -20.29
C ASP A 94 -4.85 -30.49 -20.71
N PRO A 95 -4.70 -31.71 -20.16
CA PRO A 95 -3.50 -32.51 -20.35
C PRO A 95 -3.26 -32.93 -21.79
N GLU A 96 -4.30 -32.98 -22.64
CA GLU A 96 -4.20 -33.34 -24.05
C GLU A 96 -4.12 -32.10 -24.96
N GLY A 97 -4.54 -30.93 -24.46
CA GLY A 97 -4.69 -29.71 -25.24
C GLY A 97 -5.99 -29.62 -26.03
N GLY A 98 -6.44 -28.41 -26.31
CA GLY A 98 -7.59 -28.12 -27.16
C GLY A 98 -8.97 -28.22 -26.53
N ARG A 99 -9.12 -28.66 -25.28
CA ARG A 99 -10.40 -28.77 -24.57
C ARG A 99 -11.19 -27.47 -24.56
N TYR A 100 -10.50 -26.35 -24.42
CA TYR A 100 -11.07 -25.00 -24.29
C TYR A 100 -10.86 -24.14 -25.53
N ALA A 101 -10.41 -24.74 -26.64
CA ALA A 101 -10.08 -24.01 -27.87
C ALA A 101 -11.30 -23.51 -28.66
N LYS A 102 -12.51 -23.94 -28.32
CA LYS A 102 -13.75 -23.58 -29.01
C LYS A 102 -14.83 -23.20 -27.99
N PRO A 103 -14.70 -22.03 -27.32
CA PRO A 103 -15.71 -21.61 -26.36
C PRO A 103 -17.05 -21.39 -27.05
N LEU A 104 -18.13 -21.73 -26.34
CA LEU A 104 -19.49 -21.38 -26.78
C LEU A 104 -19.70 -19.88 -26.55
N THR A 105 -19.61 -19.09 -27.59
CA THR A 105 -19.78 -17.62 -27.52
C THR A 105 -21.25 -17.23 -27.42
N VAL A 106 -21.93 -17.67 -26.34
CA VAL A 106 -23.38 -17.51 -26.16
C VAL A 106 -23.79 -16.03 -26.07
N PHE A 107 -22.90 -15.20 -25.58
CA PHE A 107 -23.15 -13.75 -25.40
C PHE A 107 -22.47 -12.89 -26.47
N GLY A 108 -21.60 -13.46 -27.32
CA GLY A 108 -20.86 -12.73 -28.34
C GLY A 108 -21.33 -13.11 -29.76
N ARG A 109 -21.17 -12.18 -30.70
CA ARG A 109 -21.38 -12.40 -32.11
C ARG A 109 -20.15 -13.04 -32.76
N GLY A 110 -19.70 -14.20 -32.21
CA GLY A 110 -18.57 -14.95 -32.75
C GLY A 110 -17.22 -14.30 -32.43
N THR A 111 -16.86 -14.25 -31.15
CA THR A 111 -15.50 -13.89 -30.76
C THR A 111 -14.53 -14.89 -31.37
N VAL A 112 -13.86 -14.48 -32.41
CA VAL A 112 -12.80 -15.27 -33.03
C VAL A 112 -11.58 -15.17 -32.15
N MET A 113 -11.10 -16.28 -31.58
CA MET A 113 -9.77 -16.33 -30.97
C MET A 113 -8.74 -15.92 -32.02
N THR A 114 -7.77 -15.09 -31.64
CA THR A 114 -6.65 -14.87 -32.56
C THR A 114 -5.91 -16.17 -32.83
N PRO A 115 -5.21 -16.31 -33.95
CA PRO A 115 -4.43 -17.51 -34.26
C PRO A 115 -3.46 -17.91 -33.13
N GLU A 116 -2.88 -16.95 -32.46
CA GLU A 116 -1.94 -17.13 -31.33
C GLU A 116 -2.64 -17.73 -30.12
N VAL A 117 -3.82 -17.19 -29.76
CA VAL A 117 -4.64 -17.71 -28.65
C VAL A 117 -5.12 -19.12 -28.97
N ALA A 118 -5.61 -19.38 -30.19
CA ALA A 118 -6.04 -20.70 -30.62
C ALA A 118 -4.89 -21.71 -30.57
N ALA A 119 -3.70 -21.33 -31.03
CA ALA A 119 -2.51 -22.16 -30.95
C ALA A 119 -2.10 -22.47 -29.49
N ALA A 120 -2.19 -21.49 -28.61
CA ALA A 120 -1.90 -21.65 -27.17
C ALA A 120 -2.94 -22.57 -26.51
N MET A 121 -4.22 -22.41 -26.82
CA MET A 121 -5.30 -23.29 -26.33
C MET A 121 -5.15 -24.75 -26.83
N GLY A 122 -4.54 -24.95 -27.99
CA GLY A 122 -4.27 -26.29 -28.55
C GLY A 122 -3.12 -27.03 -27.86
N ARG A 123 -2.31 -26.40 -27.04
CA ARG A 123 -1.16 -27.05 -26.37
C ARG A 123 -1.62 -27.83 -25.13
N PRO A 124 -1.00 -28.97 -24.80
CA PRO A 124 -1.17 -29.62 -23.50
C PRO A 124 -0.76 -28.74 -22.32
N GLY A 125 -1.33 -29.01 -21.13
CA GLY A 125 -1.02 -28.31 -19.89
C GLY A 125 -2.17 -27.43 -19.39
N PHE A 126 -1.97 -26.77 -18.25
CA PHE A 126 -3.03 -25.95 -17.65
C PHE A 126 -3.28 -24.67 -18.46
N LYS A 127 -4.58 -24.30 -18.55
CA LYS A 127 -5.01 -23.04 -19.14
C LYS A 127 -5.47 -22.08 -18.05
N THR A 128 -5.34 -20.79 -18.31
CA THR A 128 -5.78 -19.74 -17.39
C THR A 128 -7.12 -19.18 -17.81
N ILE A 129 -8.18 -19.63 -17.14
CA ILE A 129 -9.57 -19.34 -17.48
C ILE A 129 -10.37 -19.16 -16.21
N HIS A 130 -11.12 -18.04 -16.09
CA HIS A 130 -12.01 -17.79 -14.96
C HIS A 130 -13.27 -18.67 -15.04
N MET A 131 -14.01 -18.55 -16.14
CA MET A 131 -15.22 -19.34 -16.41
C MET A 131 -15.22 -19.80 -17.86
N PRO A 132 -15.02 -21.11 -18.13
CA PRO A 132 -15.12 -21.63 -19.48
C PRO A 132 -16.41 -21.18 -20.18
N ASP A 133 -16.31 -20.87 -21.47
CA ASP A 133 -17.42 -20.42 -22.33
C ASP A 133 -18.03 -19.03 -21.99
N VAL A 134 -17.79 -18.47 -20.83
CA VAL A 134 -18.40 -17.19 -20.38
C VAL A 134 -17.36 -16.10 -20.20
N ASP A 135 -16.35 -16.35 -19.38
CA ASP A 135 -15.29 -15.39 -19.04
C ASP A 135 -13.92 -16.08 -19.16
N PHE A 136 -13.50 -16.28 -20.40
CA PHE A 136 -12.36 -17.15 -20.76
C PHE A 136 -11.13 -16.38 -21.26
N ARG A 137 -11.21 -15.06 -21.36
CA ARG A 137 -10.12 -14.25 -21.91
C ARG A 137 -9.00 -14.05 -20.90
N SER A 138 -7.78 -14.28 -21.37
CA SER A 138 -6.57 -14.21 -20.56
C SER A 138 -5.46 -13.45 -21.28
N SER A 139 -4.67 -12.68 -20.54
CA SER A 139 -3.44 -12.05 -21.04
C SER A 139 -2.32 -13.06 -21.26
N CYS A 140 -2.37 -14.22 -20.58
CA CYS A 140 -1.39 -15.30 -20.67
C CYS A 140 -2.10 -16.66 -20.65
N VAL A 141 -2.50 -17.14 -21.83
CA VAL A 141 -3.44 -18.24 -22.06
C VAL A 141 -3.09 -19.58 -21.39
N THR A 142 -1.80 -19.91 -21.25
CA THR A 142 -1.35 -21.12 -20.55
C THR A 142 -0.68 -20.75 -19.24
N PHE A 143 -0.85 -21.59 -18.21
CA PHE A 143 -0.24 -21.34 -16.90
C PHE A 143 1.28 -21.16 -16.99
N VAL A 144 1.95 -22.01 -17.77
CA VAL A 144 3.41 -21.88 -18.02
C VAL A 144 3.77 -20.53 -18.67
N ALA A 145 2.91 -19.97 -19.55
CA ALA A 145 3.18 -18.66 -20.15
C ALA A 145 3.09 -17.55 -19.09
N CYS A 146 2.08 -17.58 -18.22
CA CYS A 146 1.96 -16.67 -17.10
C CYS A 146 3.19 -16.77 -16.18
N LEU A 147 3.58 -17.98 -15.82
CA LEU A 147 4.75 -18.20 -14.97
C LEU A 147 6.05 -17.69 -15.61
N LYS A 148 6.23 -17.87 -16.91
CA LYS A 148 7.39 -17.37 -17.66
C LYS A 148 7.43 -15.84 -17.70
N GLU A 149 6.28 -15.17 -17.84
CA GLU A 149 6.19 -13.72 -17.78
C GLU A 149 6.63 -13.21 -16.39
N VAL A 150 6.08 -13.78 -15.31
CA VAL A 150 6.48 -13.44 -13.93
C VAL A 150 7.96 -13.75 -13.68
N ARG A 151 8.47 -14.88 -14.18
CA ARG A 151 9.87 -15.26 -14.04
C ARG A 151 10.79 -14.26 -14.74
N ALA A 152 10.49 -13.87 -15.97
CA ALA A 152 11.29 -12.91 -16.73
C ALA A 152 11.32 -11.56 -16.01
N TRP A 153 10.19 -11.09 -15.49
CA TRP A 153 10.11 -9.89 -14.69
C TRP A 153 10.97 -10.01 -13.42
N SER A 154 10.80 -11.09 -12.67
CA SER A 154 11.55 -11.36 -11.44
C SER A 154 13.07 -11.47 -11.67
N ASP A 155 13.50 -11.96 -12.83
CA ASP A 155 14.92 -12.03 -13.19
C ASP A 155 15.50 -10.64 -13.48
N ALA A 156 14.70 -9.71 -13.99
CA ALA A 156 15.08 -8.32 -14.19
C ALA A 156 15.07 -7.51 -12.88
N HIS A 157 14.31 -7.93 -11.86
CA HIS A 157 14.08 -7.20 -10.60
C HIS A 157 14.47 -8.03 -9.37
N ARG A 158 15.69 -8.53 -9.31
CA ARG A 158 16.18 -9.52 -8.32
C ARG A 158 15.97 -9.13 -6.84
N ASP A 159 15.71 -7.88 -6.55
CA ASP A 159 15.56 -7.34 -5.20
C ASP A 159 14.09 -7.17 -4.75
N HIS A 160 13.14 -7.58 -5.57
CA HIS A 160 11.73 -7.47 -5.23
C HIS A 160 11.35 -8.23 -3.96
N ALA A 161 10.34 -7.73 -3.22
CA ALA A 161 9.72 -8.46 -2.11
C ALA A 161 9.11 -9.78 -2.60
N PRO A 162 8.98 -10.81 -1.75
CA PRO A 162 8.42 -12.10 -2.15
C PRO A 162 7.06 -11.96 -2.85
N ILE A 163 6.90 -12.59 -4.03
CA ILE A 163 5.65 -12.59 -4.77
C ILE A 163 4.85 -13.84 -4.42
N LEU A 164 3.61 -13.64 -3.94
CA LEU A 164 2.62 -14.70 -3.80
C LEU A 164 1.91 -14.92 -5.14
N ILE A 165 1.89 -16.15 -5.64
CA ILE A 165 1.03 -16.58 -6.74
C ILE A 165 -0.02 -17.51 -6.16
N MET A 166 -1.23 -17.00 -5.98
CA MET A 166 -2.38 -17.77 -5.53
C MET A 166 -3.08 -18.41 -6.72
N MET A 167 -3.61 -19.61 -6.54
CA MET A 167 -4.27 -20.36 -7.61
C MET A 167 -5.60 -20.90 -7.13
N ASN A 168 -6.61 -20.90 -8.03
CA ASN A 168 -7.80 -21.70 -7.93
C ASN A 168 -7.79 -22.78 -9.02
N ALA A 169 -7.99 -24.03 -8.65
CA ALA A 169 -8.09 -25.17 -9.54
C ALA A 169 -9.55 -25.35 -9.95
N LYS A 170 -9.94 -24.72 -11.09
CA LYS A 170 -11.33 -24.70 -11.55
C LYS A 170 -11.73 -26.04 -12.15
N ASP A 171 -12.73 -26.69 -11.54
CA ASP A 171 -13.38 -27.92 -12.00
C ASP A 171 -14.89 -27.86 -11.68
N GLY A 172 -15.61 -28.93 -11.91
CA GLY A 172 -17.04 -29.03 -11.60
C GLY A 172 -17.94 -28.93 -12.82
N ALA A 173 -19.13 -28.34 -12.65
CA ALA A 173 -20.13 -28.25 -13.72
C ALA A 173 -19.74 -27.26 -14.82
N ALA A 174 -20.28 -27.43 -16.02
CA ALA A 174 -20.15 -26.42 -17.06
C ALA A 174 -20.78 -25.09 -16.63
N SER A 175 -20.15 -23.99 -16.99
CA SER A 175 -20.61 -22.64 -16.63
C SER A 175 -21.94 -22.25 -17.25
N ILE A 176 -22.30 -22.93 -18.39
CA ILE A 176 -23.56 -22.76 -19.13
C ILE A 176 -24.03 -24.10 -19.67
N PRO A 177 -25.34 -24.29 -19.97
CA PRO A 177 -25.84 -25.49 -20.61
C PRO A 177 -25.16 -25.77 -21.94
N GLY A 178 -24.66 -27.01 -22.11
CA GLY A 178 -23.93 -27.43 -23.31
C GLY A 178 -22.48 -26.96 -23.38
N GLY A 179 -22.00 -26.22 -22.37
CA GLY A 179 -20.62 -25.75 -22.27
C GLY A 179 -19.62 -26.82 -21.88
N VAL A 180 -18.35 -26.47 -21.92
CA VAL A 180 -17.25 -27.38 -21.55
C VAL A 180 -17.31 -27.68 -20.06
N VAL A 181 -17.25 -28.98 -19.73
CA VAL A 181 -17.07 -29.43 -18.33
C VAL A 181 -15.57 -29.53 -18.04
N PRO A 182 -15.05 -28.73 -17.09
CA PRO A 182 -13.66 -28.85 -16.67
C PRO A 182 -13.35 -30.21 -16.06
N LEU A 183 -12.09 -30.65 -16.19
CA LEU A 183 -11.63 -31.91 -15.60
C LEU A 183 -11.48 -31.75 -14.09
N ALA A 184 -11.98 -32.74 -13.32
CA ALA A 184 -11.75 -32.80 -11.88
C ALA A 184 -10.26 -32.98 -11.57
N PHE A 185 -9.75 -32.22 -10.58
CA PHE A 185 -8.35 -32.29 -10.17
C PHE A 185 -8.07 -33.56 -9.36
N THR A 186 -7.26 -34.42 -9.92
CA THR A 186 -6.75 -35.66 -9.32
C THR A 186 -5.36 -35.42 -8.71
N GLU A 187 -4.88 -36.35 -7.87
CA GLU A 187 -3.51 -36.28 -7.32
C GLU A 187 -2.47 -36.14 -8.44
N LYS A 188 -2.67 -36.91 -9.57
CA LYS A 188 -1.78 -36.79 -10.73
C LYS A 188 -1.77 -35.38 -11.34
N LEU A 189 -2.93 -34.77 -11.52
CA LEU A 189 -3.00 -33.40 -12.07
C LEU A 189 -2.33 -32.39 -11.12
N TYR A 190 -2.42 -32.59 -9.82
CA TYR A 190 -1.67 -31.78 -8.85
C TYR A 190 -0.15 -32.05 -8.88
N ASP A 191 0.28 -33.29 -9.17
CA ASP A 191 1.69 -33.59 -9.42
C ASP A 191 2.18 -32.90 -10.70
N ASP A 192 1.35 -32.88 -11.76
CA ASP A 192 1.62 -32.16 -13.00
C ASP A 192 1.69 -30.62 -12.76
N LEU A 193 0.85 -30.07 -11.86
CA LEU A 193 0.91 -28.68 -11.45
C LEU A 193 2.24 -28.32 -10.77
N ASP A 194 2.66 -29.13 -9.78
CA ASP A 194 3.97 -28.95 -9.13
C ASP A 194 5.12 -29.03 -10.18
N ALA A 195 5.00 -29.92 -11.15
CA ALA A 195 5.98 -30.06 -12.22
C ALA A 195 6.01 -28.84 -13.15
N GLU A 196 4.85 -28.29 -13.56
CA GLU A 196 4.81 -27.05 -14.36
C GLU A 196 5.45 -25.88 -13.60
N ILE A 197 5.15 -25.71 -12.30
CA ILE A 197 5.77 -24.68 -11.46
C ILE A 197 7.30 -24.83 -11.44
N ARG A 198 7.78 -26.06 -11.14
CA ARG A 198 9.22 -26.34 -11.04
C ARG A 198 9.94 -26.25 -12.39
N SER A 199 9.22 -26.43 -13.51
CA SER A 199 9.78 -26.25 -14.85
C SER A 199 10.18 -24.81 -15.16
N VAL A 200 9.54 -23.83 -14.48
CA VAL A 200 9.80 -22.39 -14.67
C VAL A 200 10.62 -21.81 -13.52
N PHE A 201 10.28 -22.17 -12.28
CA PHE A 201 10.98 -21.71 -11.09
C PHE A 201 11.77 -22.86 -10.47
N GLY A 202 13.11 -22.79 -10.51
CA GLY A 202 13.97 -23.70 -9.76
C GLY A 202 13.83 -23.49 -8.25
N ASP A 203 14.32 -24.46 -7.48
CA ASP A 203 14.22 -24.42 -6.01
C ASP A 203 14.95 -23.21 -5.38
N ASP A 204 15.92 -22.64 -6.07
CA ASP A 204 16.61 -21.40 -5.68
C ASP A 204 15.70 -20.15 -5.77
N ARG A 205 14.63 -20.23 -6.57
CA ARG A 205 13.67 -19.13 -6.79
C ARG A 205 12.32 -19.38 -6.14
N LEU A 206 12.12 -20.54 -5.52
CA LEU A 206 10.91 -20.90 -4.80
C LEU A 206 11.10 -20.78 -3.29
N ILE A 207 10.01 -20.43 -2.60
CA ILE A 207 9.85 -20.66 -1.17
C ILE A 207 8.80 -21.75 -1.04
N THR A 208 9.23 -22.92 -0.54
CA THR A 208 8.39 -24.13 -0.47
C THR A 208 7.96 -24.46 0.95
N PRO A 209 6.89 -25.28 1.11
CA PRO A 209 6.48 -25.77 2.43
C PRO A 209 7.63 -26.44 3.22
N ASP A 210 8.47 -27.25 2.57
CA ASP A 210 9.59 -27.92 3.22
C ASP A 210 10.61 -26.94 3.81
N GLN A 211 10.88 -25.83 3.12
CA GLN A 211 11.79 -24.79 3.63
C GLN A 211 11.24 -24.12 4.88
N VAL A 212 9.91 -23.90 4.95
CA VAL A 212 9.24 -23.27 6.09
C VAL A 212 9.05 -24.25 7.25
N GLN A 213 8.76 -25.51 6.96
CA GLN A 213 8.69 -26.58 7.97
C GLN A 213 10.06 -26.81 8.63
N GLY A 214 11.12 -26.81 7.84
CA GLY A 214 12.47 -27.04 8.32
C GLY A 214 12.60 -28.37 9.08
N LYS A 215 13.02 -28.29 10.34
CA LYS A 215 13.19 -29.48 11.22
C LYS A 215 11.97 -29.79 12.09
N ALA A 216 10.89 -29.00 11.98
CA ALA A 216 9.68 -29.22 12.75
C ALA A 216 8.93 -30.47 12.26
N LYS A 217 8.10 -31.08 13.12
CA LYS A 217 7.34 -32.28 12.77
C LYS A 217 6.26 -31.98 11.73
N THR A 218 5.70 -30.77 11.76
CA THR A 218 4.66 -30.33 10.83
C THR A 218 4.97 -28.94 10.31
N LEU A 219 4.40 -28.59 9.17
CA LEU A 219 4.52 -27.24 8.60
C LEU A 219 3.99 -26.18 9.58
N ARG A 220 2.85 -26.46 10.24
CA ARG A 220 2.28 -25.58 11.25
C ARG A 220 3.25 -25.30 12.40
N GLU A 221 3.89 -26.34 12.94
CA GLU A 221 4.92 -26.16 13.98
C GLU A 221 6.09 -25.30 13.49
N GLY A 222 6.53 -25.51 12.25
CA GLY A 222 7.55 -24.67 11.62
C GLY A 222 7.14 -23.21 11.58
N VAL A 223 5.94 -22.90 11.11
CA VAL A 223 5.38 -21.53 11.06
C VAL A 223 5.34 -20.91 12.46
N LEU A 224 4.79 -21.60 13.45
CA LEU A 224 4.69 -21.09 14.82
C LEU A 224 6.05 -20.89 15.49
N ALA A 225 7.07 -21.61 15.06
CA ALA A 225 8.46 -21.43 15.49
C ALA A 225 9.21 -20.32 14.70
N GLY A 226 8.55 -19.63 13.80
CA GLY A 226 9.18 -18.57 12.98
C GLY A 226 9.97 -19.10 11.77
N GLY A 227 9.51 -20.21 11.18
CA GLY A 227 10.17 -20.91 10.07
C GLY A 227 10.14 -20.19 8.72
N TRP A 228 9.39 -19.11 8.57
CA TRP A 228 9.47 -18.30 7.35
C TRP A 228 10.88 -17.73 7.16
N PRO A 229 11.41 -17.75 5.92
CA PRO A 229 12.72 -17.21 5.65
C PRO A 229 12.80 -15.72 6.02
N LYS A 230 14.02 -15.26 6.33
CA LYS A 230 14.28 -13.84 6.49
C LYS A 230 14.04 -13.12 5.16
N LEU A 231 13.56 -11.87 5.24
CA LEU A 231 13.21 -11.08 4.06
C LEU A 231 14.38 -10.96 3.07
N GLY A 232 15.60 -10.75 3.57
CA GLY A 232 16.79 -10.71 2.71
C GLY A 232 17.03 -12.00 1.93
N ALA A 233 16.70 -13.17 2.49
CA ALA A 233 16.79 -14.46 1.82
C ALA A 233 15.57 -14.78 0.93
N ALA A 234 14.45 -14.09 1.15
CA ALA A 234 13.21 -14.25 0.42
C ALA A 234 13.09 -13.30 -0.79
N ARG A 235 13.88 -12.22 -0.83
CA ARG A 235 13.89 -11.30 -1.99
C ARG A 235 14.21 -12.02 -3.28
N GLY A 236 13.58 -11.58 -4.35
CA GLY A 236 13.72 -12.17 -5.67
C GLY A 236 13.10 -13.56 -5.82
N LYS A 237 12.32 -14.02 -4.83
CA LYS A 237 11.66 -15.34 -4.86
C LYS A 237 10.16 -15.21 -4.96
N VAL A 238 9.54 -16.30 -5.37
CA VAL A 238 8.09 -16.49 -5.44
C VAL A 238 7.67 -17.65 -4.54
N PHE A 239 6.41 -17.68 -4.12
CA PHE A 239 5.77 -18.82 -3.49
C PHE A 239 4.34 -18.95 -3.97
N PHE A 240 3.84 -20.16 -3.91
CA PHE A 240 2.53 -20.51 -4.46
C PHE A 240 1.57 -20.92 -3.36
N ALA A 241 0.29 -20.60 -3.52
CA ALA A 241 -0.77 -21.04 -2.63
C ALA A 241 -2.00 -21.49 -3.41
N LEU A 242 -2.60 -22.62 -3.00
CA LEU A 242 -3.83 -23.16 -3.55
C LEU A 242 -4.98 -22.75 -2.64
N ASP A 243 -5.91 -21.95 -3.17
CA ASP A 243 -7.13 -21.53 -2.48
C ASP A 243 -8.31 -22.34 -3.00
N GLU A 244 -8.58 -23.46 -2.34
CA GLU A 244 -9.61 -24.42 -2.74
C GLU A 244 -10.37 -24.97 -1.53
N SER A 245 -11.45 -25.71 -1.83
CA SER A 245 -12.25 -26.38 -0.82
C SER A 245 -11.42 -27.41 -0.02
N PRO A 246 -11.82 -27.73 1.22
CA PRO A 246 -11.14 -28.75 2.03
C PRO A 246 -10.92 -30.09 1.32
N GLU A 247 -11.87 -30.50 0.49
CA GLU A 247 -11.80 -31.75 -0.28
C GLU A 247 -10.68 -31.70 -1.33
N LYS A 248 -10.57 -30.62 -2.09
CA LYS A 248 -9.55 -30.44 -3.11
C LYS A 248 -8.15 -30.29 -2.50
N VAL A 249 -8.00 -29.51 -1.44
CA VAL A 249 -6.70 -29.40 -0.76
C VAL A 249 -6.28 -30.71 -0.10
N ALA A 250 -7.23 -31.55 0.32
CA ALA A 250 -6.96 -32.90 0.81
C ALA A 250 -6.40 -33.80 -0.32
N VAL A 251 -6.93 -33.71 -1.55
CA VAL A 251 -6.37 -34.39 -2.73
C VAL A 251 -4.95 -33.91 -3.02
N TYR A 252 -4.71 -32.58 -3.00
CA TYR A 252 -3.38 -32.01 -3.20
C TYR A 252 -2.38 -32.51 -2.14
N ARG A 253 -2.77 -32.47 -0.87
CA ARG A 253 -1.96 -32.97 0.24
C ARG A 253 -1.69 -34.48 0.13
N GLY A 254 -2.65 -35.26 -0.31
CA GLY A 254 -2.57 -36.71 -0.36
C GLY A 254 -2.35 -37.34 0.99
N LYS A 255 -1.47 -38.33 1.09
CA LYS A 255 -1.15 -39.06 2.33
C LYS A 255 -0.08 -38.38 3.20
N ARG A 256 0.35 -37.17 2.88
CA ARG A 256 1.40 -36.45 3.60
C ARG A 256 0.91 -35.97 4.95
N ALA A 257 1.81 -35.92 5.93
CA ALA A 257 1.48 -35.35 7.26
C ALA A 257 1.22 -33.85 7.15
N SER A 258 2.05 -33.15 6.39
CA SER A 258 1.92 -31.73 6.04
C SER A 258 1.85 -31.57 4.52
N LEU A 259 2.90 -31.00 3.91
CA LEU A 259 3.03 -30.78 2.45
C LEU A 259 4.39 -31.23 1.94
N GLU A 260 4.94 -32.28 2.52
CA GLU A 260 6.30 -32.75 2.24
C GLU A 260 6.48 -33.00 0.73
N GLY A 261 7.50 -32.37 0.12
CA GLY A 261 7.83 -32.46 -1.29
C GLY A 261 6.92 -31.65 -2.24
N ARG A 262 5.85 -31.03 -1.75
CA ARG A 262 4.95 -30.17 -2.55
C ARG A 262 5.60 -28.80 -2.82
N ALA A 263 5.25 -28.19 -3.94
CA ALA A 263 5.70 -26.83 -4.29
C ALA A 263 4.80 -25.72 -3.72
N VAL A 264 3.55 -26.05 -3.38
CA VAL A 264 2.47 -25.10 -3.13
C VAL A 264 1.97 -25.20 -1.69
N PHE A 265 1.76 -24.07 -1.02
CA PHE A 265 1.00 -23.97 0.22
C PHE A 265 -0.48 -24.12 -0.05
N ILE A 266 -1.29 -24.42 0.97
CA ILE A 266 -2.74 -24.59 0.82
C ILE A 266 -3.48 -23.69 1.79
N ASN A 267 -4.64 -23.20 1.37
CA ASN A 267 -5.63 -22.61 2.26
C ASN A 267 -6.27 -23.74 3.08
N THR A 268 -6.20 -23.66 4.42
CA THR A 268 -6.73 -24.69 5.31
C THR A 268 -7.04 -24.10 6.68
N ASP A 269 -7.62 -24.87 7.58
CA ASP A 269 -7.84 -24.47 8.97
C ASP A 269 -6.52 -24.26 9.72
N GLU A 270 -6.47 -23.28 10.63
CA GLU A 270 -5.27 -22.91 11.40
C GLU A 270 -4.76 -24.04 12.29
N ALA A 271 -5.60 -25.02 12.64
CA ALA A 271 -5.22 -26.20 13.41
C ALA A 271 -4.62 -27.32 12.57
N SER A 272 -4.75 -27.26 11.24
CA SER A 272 -4.20 -28.26 10.32
C SER A 272 -2.69 -28.38 10.46
N PRO A 273 -2.10 -29.59 10.45
CA PRO A 273 -0.65 -29.77 10.40
C PRO A 273 0.01 -29.10 9.18
N ALA A 274 -0.76 -28.91 8.10
CA ALA A 274 -0.32 -28.26 6.86
C ALA A 274 -0.55 -26.74 6.83
N ALA A 275 -1.01 -26.13 7.93
CA ALA A 275 -1.33 -24.71 7.97
C ALA A 275 -0.07 -23.83 7.93
N ALA A 276 -0.04 -22.91 6.96
CA ALA A 276 0.97 -21.87 6.80
C ALA A 276 0.37 -20.61 6.14
N TYR A 277 -0.58 -20.80 5.23
CA TYR A 277 -1.25 -19.80 4.44
C TYR A 277 -2.77 -19.89 4.66
N LEU A 278 -3.43 -18.73 4.68
CA LEU A 278 -4.88 -18.62 4.86
C LEU A 278 -5.45 -17.58 3.87
N THR A 279 -6.58 -17.91 3.25
CA THR A 279 -7.41 -16.97 2.51
C THR A 279 -8.59 -16.55 3.38
N LEU A 280 -8.62 -15.29 3.80
CA LEU A 280 -9.66 -14.70 4.65
C LEU A 280 -10.20 -13.44 3.97
N ASN A 281 -11.18 -13.61 3.07
CA ASN A 281 -11.62 -12.58 2.11
C ASN A 281 -12.58 -11.53 2.67
N ASP A 282 -13.03 -11.67 3.91
CA ASP A 282 -13.89 -10.71 4.58
C ASP A 282 -13.12 -9.97 5.70
N PRO A 283 -12.40 -8.89 5.38
CA PRO A 283 -11.59 -8.17 6.37
C PRO A 283 -12.43 -7.43 7.41
N ILE A 284 -13.73 -7.25 7.18
CA ILE A 284 -14.66 -6.65 8.13
C ILE A 284 -15.15 -7.71 9.11
N GLY A 285 -15.78 -8.76 8.61
CA GLY A 285 -16.38 -9.82 9.45
C GLY A 285 -15.34 -10.75 10.09
N GLN A 286 -14.15 -10.89 9.48
CA GLN A 286 -13.08 -11.78 9.96
C GLN A 286 -11.90 -11.02 10.58
N LYS A 287 -12.07 -9.74 10.92
CA LYS A 287 -10.99 -8.86 11.42
C LYS A 287 -10.17 -9.50 12.53
N ASP A 288 -10.82 -10.03 13.56
CA ASP A 288 -10.15 -10.61 14.72
C ASP A 288 -9.42 -11.92 14.36
N ARG A 289 -10.00 -12.73 13.46
CA ARG A 289 -9.38 -13.95 12.96
C ARG A 289 -8.13 -13.63 12.15
N ILE A 290 -8.19 -12.63 11.26
CA ILE A 290 -7.03 -12.16 10.49
C ILE A 290 -5.92 -11.71 11.44
N ALA A 291 -6.22 -10.84 12.40
CA ALA A 291 -5.25 -10.34 13.36
C ALA A 291 -4.61 -11.47 14.21
N ALA A 292 -5.40 -12.44 14.63
CA ALA A 292 -4.91 -13.59 15.41
C ALA A 292 -4.00 -14.49 14.56
N ALA A 293 -4.41 -14.81 13.32
CA ALA A 293 -3.64 -15.64 12.41
C ALA A 293 -2.29 -14.98 12.04
N VAL A 294 -2.31 -13.69 11.70
CA VAL A 294 -1.12 -12.90 11.42
C VAL A 294 -0.17 -12.87 12.62
N LYS A 295 -0.70 -12.60 13.82
CA LYS A 295 0.10 -12.59 15.06
C LYS A 295 0.73 -13.96 15.35
N ALA A 296 0.03 -15.05 15.05
CA ALA A 296 0.55 -16.41 15.20
C ALA A 296 1.66 -16.76 14.19
N GLY A 297 1.82 -16.00 13.10
CA GLY A 297 2.87 -16.17 12.12
C GLY A 297 2.41 -16.72 10.77
N PHE A 298 1.12 -17.01 10.61
CA PHE A 298 0.57 -17.41 9.30
C PHE A 298 0.62 -16.25 8.31
N ILE A 299 0.78 -16.55 7.03
CA ILE A 299 0.57 -15.59 5.95
C ILE A 299 -0.93 -15.59 5.62
N VAL A 300 -1.51 -14.41 5.62
CA VAL A 300 -2.93 -14.19 5.30
C VAL A 300 -3.05 -13.36 4.04
N ARG A 301 -3.90 -13.81 3.12
CA ARG A 301 -4.41 -13.00 2.01
C ARG A 301 -5.85 -12.60 2.32
N THR A 302 -6.18 -11.33 2.05
CA THR A 302 -7.55 -10.80 2.14
C THR A 302 -7.92 -10.02 0.88
N ARG A 303 -9.18 -9.56 0.75
CA ARG A 303 -9.66 -8.78 -0.39
C ARG A 303 -10.09 -7.37 0.02
N ALA A 304 -9.70 -6.39 -0.77
CA ALA A 304 -10.12 -4.99 -0.61
C ALA A 304 -11.46 -4.68 -1.29
N ASP A 305 -11.89 -5.54 -2.22
CA ASP A 305 -13.13 -5.40 -2.98
C ASP A 305 -13.60 -6.78 -3.51
N ALA A 306 -14.86 -6.84 -3.94
CA ALA A 306 -15.44 -8.02 -4.56
C ALA A 306 -16.57 -7.62 -5.54
N ASP A 307 -16.73 -8.39 -6.62
CA ASP A 307 -17.85 -8.33 -7.55
C ASP A 307 -18.08 -6.93 -8.18
N THR A 308 -17.05 -6.09 -8.23
CA THR A 308 -17.04 -4.73 -8.78
C THR A 308 -17.88 -3.68 -8.02
N TRP A 309 -18.70 -4.06 -7.04
CA TRP A 309 -19.66 -3.14 -6.41
C TRP A 309 -18.99 -2.06 -5.57
N ALA A 310 -17.88 -2.36 -4.91
CA ALA A 310 -17.10 -1.37 -4.16
C ALA A 310 -16.66 -0.22 -5.09
N ALA A 311 -16.07 -0.54 -6.24
CA ALA A 311 -15.63 0.46 -7.21
C ALA A 311 -16.80 1.21 -7.86
N ARG A 312 -17.90 0.52 -8.21
CA ARG A 312 -19.10 1.14 -8.81
C ARG A 312 -19.77 2.14 -7.90
N LYS A 313 -19.72 1.94 -6.60
CA LYS A 313 -20.30 2.83 -5.58
C LYS A 313 -19.28 3.76 -4.94
N ASN A 314 -18.01 3.61 -5.30
CA ASN A 314 -16.88 4.20 -4.60
C ASN A 314 -16.92 3.92 -3.08
N ASP A 315 -17.33 2.69 -2.71
CA ASP A 315 -17.37 2.24 -1.31
C ASP A 315 -15.99 1.70 -0.91
N VAL A 316 -15.37 2.38 0.03
CA VAL A 316 -14.00 2.09 0.47
C VAL A 316 -13.94 1.35 1.81
N ALA A 317 -15.07 0.94 2.40
CA ALA A 317 -15.10 0.34 3.72
C ALA A 317 -14.28 -0.96 3.79
N GLN A 318 -14.48 -1.85 2.81
CA GLN A 318 -13.74 -3.11 2.75
C GLN A 318 -12.24 -2.87 2.46
N ARG A 319 -11.91 -1.91 1.56
CA ARG A 319 -10.52 -1.49 1.28
C ARG A 319 -9.82 -1.03 2.56
N THR A 320 -10.46 -0.13 3.31
CA THR A 320 -9.93 0.39 4.57
C THR A 320 -9.71 -0.73 5.58
N ALA A 321 -10.69 -1.62 5.74
CA ALA A 321 -10.59 -2.79 6.61
C ALA A 321 -9.45 -3.72 6.19
N ALA A 322 -9.30 -3.99 4.88
CA ALA A 322 -8.23 -4.85 4.36
C ALA A 322 -6.83 -4.28 4.63
N LEU A 323 -6.61 -3.00 4.31
CA LEU A 323 -5.31 -2.32 4.50
C LEU A 323 -4.91 -2.16 5.97
N THR A 324 -5.87 -2.20 6.90
CA THR A 324 -5.62 -2.10 8.36
C THR A 324 -5.69 -3.44 9.09
N SER A 325 -6.08 -4.51 8.42
CA SER A 325 -6.29 -5.84 9.02
C SER A 325 -5.00 -6.51 9.52
N GLY A 326 -3.87 -6.16 8.93
CA GLY A 326 -2.59 -6.84 9.14
C GLY A 326 -2.36 -8.04 8.22
N ALA A 327 -3.28 -8.37 7.31
CA ALA A 327 -3.01 -9.37 6.27
C ALA A 327 -1.77 -8.98 5.47
N GLN A 328 -0.93 -9.96 5.15
CA GLN A 328 0.30 -9.72 4.41
C GLN A 328 0.04 -9.37 2.95
N TYR A 329 -1.02 -9.92 2.36
CA TYR A 329 -1.36 -9.63 0.97
C TYR A 329 -2.82 -9.18 0.87
N VAL A 330 -3.01 -7.99 0.31
CA VAL A 330 -4.33 -7.39 0.06
C VAL A 330 -4.60 -7.39 -1.43
N SER A 331 -5.58 -8.14 -1.86
CA SER A 331 -5.93 -8.33 -3.27
C SER A 331 -7.07 -7.40 -3.69
N THR A 332 -7.02 -6.95 -4.95
CA THR A 332 -8.02 -6.04 -5.54
C THR A 332 -8.26 -6.34 -7.02
N ASP A 333 -9.43 -5.96 -7.52
CA ASP A 333 -9.73 -5.88 -8.95
C ASP A 333 -9.30 -4.52 -9.56
N TYR A 334 -8.86 -3.56 -8.72
CA TYR A 334 -8.66 -2.16 -9.10
C TYR A 334 -7.33 -1.57 -8.62
N MET A 335 -6.20 -2.05 -9.14
CA MET A 335 -4.91 -1.36 -8.97
C MET A 335 -4.86 -0.01 -9.73
N TRP A 336 -5.71 0.13 -10.74
CA TRP A 336 -5.95 1.35 -11.49
C TRP A 336 -7.42 1.70 -11.45
N ALA A 337 -7.71 2.99 -11.42
CA ALA A 337 -9.09 3.45 -11.57
C ALA A 337 -9.64 3.02 -12.91
N ASP A 338 -10.86 2.48 -12.92
CA ASP A 338 -11.60 2.25 -14.15
C ASP A 338 -12.29 3.56 -14.56
N PRO A 339 -11.94 4.15 -15.71
CA PRO A 339 -12.49 5.43 -16.15
C PRO A 339 -14.00 5.36 -16.43
N ARG A 340 -14.58 4.18 -16.55
CA ARG A 340 -16.02 3.97 -16.71
C ARG A 340 -16.80 4.14 -15.40
N LEU A 341 -16.10 4.10 -14.26
CA LEU A 341 -16.70 4.11 -12.92
C LEU A 341 -16.47 5.45 -12.22
N PRO A 342 -17.46 5.95 -11.44
CA PRO A 342 -17.32 7.20 -10.71
C PRO A 342 -16.34 7.07 -9.54
N GLY A 343 -15.72 8.19 -9.14
CA GLY A 343 -14.97 8.29 -7.89
C GLY A 343 -13.52 7.81 -7.93
N GLY A 344 -13.05 7.22 -9.04
CA GLY A 344 -11.63 6.87 -9.20
C GLY A 344 -11.15 5.80 -8.21
N TYR A 345 -12.00 4.83 -7.84
CA TYR A 345 -11.65 3.76 -6.88
C TYR A 345 -10.37 3.04 -7.28
N THR A 346 -9.42 3.00 -6.37
CA THR A 346 -8.15 2.25 -6.52
C THR A 346 -7.70 1.69 -5.17
N VAL A 347 -6.86 0.66 -5.23
CA VAL A 347 -6.22 0.06 -4.06
C VAL A 347 -4.72 -0.04 -4.29
N ARG A 348 -3.96 0.79 -3.58
CA ARG A 348 -2.50 0.80 -3.57
C ARG A 348 -1.98 1.22 -2.20
N LEU A 349 -0.73 0.96 -1.93
CA LEU A 349 -0.03 1.62 -0.81
C LEU A 349 0.31 3.06 -1.19
N THR A 350 0.34 3.93 -0.19
CA THR A 350 0.61 5.37 -0.37
C THR A 350 2.06 5.65 -0.76
N GLY A 351 2.31 6.81 -1.37
CA GLY A 351 3.64 7.33 -1.62
C GLY A 351 4.47 6.56 -2.67
N GLY A 352 3.88 5.60 -3.38
CA GLY A 352 4.63 4.72 -4.28
C GLY A 352 5.29 3.54 -3.57
N ASP A 353 4.91 3.25 -2.34
CA ASP A 353 5.36 2.05 -1.63
C ASP A 353 4.77 0.79 -2.30
N VAL A 354 5.56 -0.26 -2.33
CA VAL A 354 5.23 -1.57 -2.91
C VAL A 354 5.04 -2.61 -1.82
N ALA A 355 5.92 -2.63 -0.85
CA ALA A 355 5.82 -3.43 0.35
C ALA A 355 6.25 -2.60 1.56
N VAL A 356 5.49 -2.71 2.64
CA VAL A 356 5.74 -2.00 3.91
C VAL A 356 5.84 -2.98 5.07
N CYS A 357 6.31 -2.52 6.23
CA CYS A 357 6.24 -3.32 7.44
C CYS A 357 4.80 -3.61 7.84
N ASN A 358 4.54 -4.85 8.18
CA ASN A 358 3.21 -5.30 8.60
C ASN A 358 2.75 -4.55 9.86
N PRO A 359 1.55 -3.94 9.86
CA PRO A 359 1.09 -3.10 10.96
C PRO A 359 0.85 -3.87 12.27
N VAL A 360 0.64 -5.18 12.21
CA VAL A 360 0.41 -6.03 13.38
C VAL A 360 1.73 -6.62 13.91
N ARG A 361 2.62 -7.06 13.02
CA ARG A 361 3.83 -7.80 13.39
C ARG A 361 5.07 -6.94 13.53
N ALA A 362 5.21 -5.91 12.73
CA ALA A 362 6.47 -5.18 12.56
C ALA A 362 6.29 -3.66 12.42
N ALA A 363 5.19 -3.07 12.90
CA ALA A 363 4.78 -1.68 12.68
C ALA A 363 5.91 -0.63 12.86
N LYS A 364 6.82 -0.85 13.81
CA LYS A 364 7.92 0.09 14.12
C LYS A 364 9.26 -0.29 13.49
N ALA A 365 9.36 -1.45 12.87
CA ALA A 365 10.65 -1.99 12.44
C ALA A 365 11.23 -1.25 11.23
N CYS A 366 10.40 -0.75 10.35
CA CYS A 366 10.80 0.00 9.15
C CYS A 366 10.97 1.51 9.39
N ASN A 367 10.61 2.04 10.55
CA ASN A 367 10.68 3.48 10.85
C ASN A 367 10.07 4.36 9.74
N GLY A 368 8.88 3.99 9.22
CA GLY A 368 8.17 4.70 8.16
C GLY A 368 8.78 4.55 6.75
N LEU A 369 9.78 3.68 6.57
CA LEU A 369 10.37 3.41 5.25
C LEU A 369 9.73 2.18 4.61
N ALA A 370 9.60 2.18 3.28
CA ALA A 370 9.14 1.02 2.54
C ALA A 370 10.19 -0.10 2.53
N ILE A 371 9.75 -1.35 2.63
CA ILE A 371 10.56 -2.55 2.35
C ILE A 371 10.95 -2.58 0.88
N GLU A 372 10.01 -2.17 0.03
CA GLU A 372 10.19 -1.99 -1.41
C GLU A 372 9.32 -0.82 -1.87
N ALA A 373 9.83 0.00 -2.77
CA ALA A 373 9.13 1.13 -3.38
C ALA A 373 9.25 1.09 -4.91
N LEU A 374 8.33 1.76 -5.59
CA LEU A 374 8.38 1.93 -7.04
C LEU A 374 9.67 2.65 -7.46
N PRO A 375 10.22 2.35 -8.65
CA PRO A 375 11.37 3.08 -9.17
C PRO A 375 11.10 4.59 -9.18
N GLY A 376 12.04 5.36 -8.62
CA GLY A 376 11.91 6.81 -8.54
C GLY A 376 11.03 7.35 -7.41
N ALA A 377 10.34 6.52 -6.63
CA ALA A 377 9.64 6.97 -5.42
C ALA A 377 10.67 7.45 -4.39
N PRO A 378 10.48 8.62 -3.75
CA PRO A 378 11.37 9.07 -2.69
C PRO A 378 11.20 8.18 -1.45
N ALA A 379 12.31 7.96 -0.72
CA ALA A 379 12.27 7.17 0.51
C ALA A 379 11.40 7.82 1.60
N ARG A 380 11.31 9.15 1.61
CA ARG A 380 10.49 9.95 2.51
C ARG A 380 9.91 11.14 1.76
N GLY A 381 8.70 11.53 2.11
CA GLY A 381 7.98 12.61 1.42
C GLY A 381 7.50 12.20 0.02
N TYR A 382 7.03 13.16 -0.72
CA TYR A 382 6.59 13.01 -2.12
C TYR A 382 7.61 13.58 -3.11
N LEU A 383 8.53 14.40 -2.61
CA LEU A 383 9.50 15.13 -3.43
C LEU A 383 10.88 14.49 -3.37
N GLN A 384 11.43 14.18 -4.52
CA GLN A 384 12.86 13.87 -4.61
C GLN A 384 13.69 15.06 -4.08
N PRO A 385 14.86 14.82 -3.48
CA PRO A 385 15.67 15.90 -2.91
C PRO A 385 15.93 17.07 -3.87
N ALA A 386 16.11 16.78 -5.16
CA ALA A 386 16.34 17.81 -6.19
C ALA A 386 15.07 18.61 -6.57
N ALA A 387 13.88 18.07 -6.28
CA ALA A 387 12.59 18.73 -6.53
C ALA A 387 12.09 19.54 -5.33
N ARG A 388 12.73 19.42 -4.17
CA ARG A 388 12.35 20.16 -2.98
C ARG A 388 12.61 21.65 -3.15
N PRO A 389 11.64 22.53 -2.79
CA PRO A 389 11.83 23.97 -2.94
C PRO A 389 12.93 24.51 -2.01
N ASP A 390 13.78 25.36 -2.54
CA ASP A 390 14.77 26.10 -1.76
C ASP A 390 14.12 27.36 -1.17
N LEU A 391 13.60 27.23 0.03
CA LEU A 391 12.91 28.33 0.71
C LEU A 391 13.81 29.56 0.96
N THR A 392 15.13 29.42 0.95
CA THR A 392 16.05 30.56 1.11
C THR A 392 16.05 31.50 -0.08
N LYS A 393 15.62 31.01 -1.25
CA LYS A 393 15.48 31.78 -2.50
C LYS A 393 14.05 32.29 -2.73
N ILE A 394 13.07 31.67 -2.07
CA ILE A 394 11.65 31.94 -2.32
C ILE A 394 11.09 32.93 -1.28
N LEU A 395 11.44 32.72 -0.01
CA LEU A 395 10.93 33.56 1.06
C LEU A 395 11.65 34.92 1.11
N PRO A 396 10.97 36.00 1.52
CA PRO A 396 11.65 37.23 1.87
C PRO A 396 12.64 37.01 3.01
N GLN A 397 13.65 37.85 3.12
CA GLN A 397 14.56 37.80 4.27
C GLN A 397 13.82 38.17 5.56
N PRO A 398 14.23 37.62 6.71
CA PRO A 398 13.70 38.05 7.99
C PRO A 398 13.96 39.55 8.18
N PRO A 399 13.06 40.26 8.89
CA PRO A 399 13.22 41.72 9.12
C PRO A 399 14.54 42.06 9.78
N GLU A 400 15.27 43.04 9.23
CA GLU A 400 16.50 43.55 9.83
C GLU A 400 16.22 44.16 11.20
N PRO A 401 17.09 43.95 12.19
CA PRO A 401 16.95 44.55 13.50
C PRO A 401 16.78 46.08 13.41
N GLY A 402 15.76 46.60 14.11
CA GLY A 402 15.43 48.02 14.11
C GLY A 402 14.64 48.53 12.91
N SER A 403 14.37 47.68 11.90
CA SER A 403 13.49 48.05 10.79
C SER A 403 12.03 48.23 11.28
N PRO A 404 11.19 48.99 10.54
CA PRO A 404 9.78 49.18 10.92
C PRO A 404 9.04 47.84 11.11
N ARG A 405 9.36 46.83 10.33
CA ARG A 405 8.75 45.49 10.43
C ARG A 405 9.22 44.77 11.70
N ALA A 406 10.50 44.81 12.03
CA ALA A 406 11.01 44.21 13.26
C ALA A 406 10.44 44.89 14.51
N LEU A 407 10.28 46.24 14.48
CA LEU A 407 9.64 46.99 15.54
C LEU A 407 8.15 46.62 15.70
N ALA A 408 7.43 46.41 14.60
CA ALA A 408 6.04 45.95 14.63
C ALA A 408 5.95 44.55 15.23
N ASP A 409 6.80 43.60 14.83
CA ASP A 409 6.88 42.26 15.39
C ASP A 409 7.10 42.29 16.91
N ALA A 410 8.02 43.12 17.38
CA ALA A 410 8.28 43.29 18.81
C ALA A 410 7.09 43.89 19.58
N ALA A 411 6.41 44.88 18.99
CA ALA A 411 5.23 45.50 19.60
C ALA A 411 4.06 44.50 19.69
N ILE A 412 3.82 43.71 18.65
CA ILE A 412 2.79 42.67 18.65
C ILE A 412 3.11 41.60 19.69
N PHE A 413 4.37 41.16 19.79
CA PHE A 413 4.78 40.26 20.86
C PHE A 413 4.38 40.78 22.23
N ASP A 414 4.74 42.04 22.56
CA ASP A 414 4.46 42.63 23.87
C ASP A 414 2.94 42.80 24.12
N GLN A 415 2.18 43.25 23.12
CA GLN A 415 0.72 43.42 23.20
C GLN A 415 -0.01 42.08 23.44
N THR A 416 0.41 41.02 22.77
CA THR A 416 -0.26 39.71 22.87
C THR A 416 -0.04 39.01 24.20
N ARG A 417 0.92 39.48 25.04
CA ARG A 417 1.07 38.97 26.43
C ARG A 417 -0.17 39.23 27.28
N ALA A 418 -0.93 40.30 26.97
CA ALA A 418 -2.19 40.60 27.65
C ALA A 418 -3.30 39.54 27.36
N LEU A 419 -3.13 38.70 26.36
CA LEU A 419 -4.05 37.60 26.07
C LEU A 419 -3.88 36.41 27.00
N LYS A 420 -2.86 36.37 27.87
CA LYS A 420 -2.67 35.28 28.82
C LYS A 420 -3.97 35.00 29.58
N ASP A 421 -4.28 33.70 29.73
CA ASP A 421 -5.47 33.19 30.43
C ASP A 421 -6.83 33.47 29.73
N THR A 422 -6.83 34.04 28.52
CA THR A 422 -8.03 34.18 27.70
C THR A 422 -8.33 32.87 26.90
N PRO A 423 -9.57 32.68 26.38
CA PRO A 423 -9.88 31.55 25.50
C PRO A 423 -8.96 31.45 24.28
N ARG A 424 -8.54 32.62 23.71
CA ARG A 424 -7.63 32.63 22.55
C ARG A 424 -6.21 32.17 22.92
N TRP A 425 -5.75 32.50 24.12
CA TRP A 425 -4.48 32.01 24.65
C TRP A 425 -4.55 30.48 24.88
N LYS A 426 -5.66 30.01 25.46
CA LYS A 426 -5.89 28.57 25.65
C LYS A 426 -5.81 27.83 24.33
N GLN A 427 -6.51 28.31 23.29
CA GLN A 427 -6.42 27.74 21.96
C GLN A 427 -4.98 27.72 21.43
N ALA A 428 -4.24 28.82 21.60
CA ALA A 428 -2.84 28.88 21.18
C ALA A 428 -1.93 27.91 21.96
N THR A 429 -2.28 27.58 23.19
CA THR A 429 -1.61 26.55 23.99
C THR A 429 -1.96 25.13 23.50
N ASP A 430 -3.24 24.90 23.23
CA ASP A 430 -3.71 23.62 22.67
C ASP A 430 -3.09 23.33 21.29
N ASP A 431 -2.80 24.37 20.49
CA ASP A 431 -2.14 24.28 19.19
C ASP A 431 -0.61 23.99 19.26
N VAL A 432 -0.02 23.92 20.44
CA VAL A 432 1.42 23.59 20.59
C VAL A 432 1.69 22.12 20.26
N THR A 433 0.79 21.23 20.68
CA THR A 433 0.96 19.78 20.54
C THR A 433 -0.33 19.14 20.03
N GLY A 434 -0.19 18.08 19.25
CA GLY A 434 -1.34 17.34 18.75
C GLY A 434 -1.12 16.86 17.31
N THR A 435 -2.11 16.16 16.79
CA THR A 435 -2.11 15.65 15.41
C THR A 435 -2.93 16.56 14.48
N ALA A 436 -2.73 16.43 13.19
CA ALA A 436 -3.56 17.09 12.19
C ALA A 436 -5.05 16.80 12.40
N PHE A 437 -5.42 15.56 12.69
CA PHE A 437 -6.80 15.18 12.96
C PHE A 437 -7.38 15.93 14.17
N HIS A 438 -6.62 16.01 15.26
CA HIS A 438 -7.06 16.75 16.46
C HIS A 438 -7.28 18.24 16.17
N HIS A 439 -6.32 18.87 15.50
CA HIS A 439 -6.40 20.31 15.25
C HIS A 439 -7.48 20.72 14.25
N PHE A 440 -7.81 19.87 13.30
CA PHE A 440 -8.75 20.17 12.22
C PHE A 440 -10.12 19.51 12.36
N GLU A 441 -10.37 18.69 13.39
CA GLU A 441 -11.62 17.93 13.60
C GLU A 441 -12.87 18.81 13.48
N ALA A 442 -12.91 19.95 14.17
CA ALA A 442 -14.05 20.86 14.14
C ALA A 442 -14.29 21.48 12.75
N ALA A 443 -13.23 21.79 12.00
CA ALA A 443 -13.32 22.32 10.65
C ALA A 443 -13.76 21.25 9.64
N LEU A 444 -13.26 20.02 9.79
CA LEU A 444 -13.70 18.86 9.01
C LEU A 444 -15.17 18.51 9.27
N GLY A 445 -15.63 18.70 10.50
CA GLY A 445 -16.99 18.33 10.93
C GLY A 445 -17.17 16.82 11.13
N VAL A 446 -16.10 16.03 11.11
CA VAL A 446 -16.08 14.59 11.34
C VAL A 446 -14.84 14.20 12.11
N THR A 447 -14.95 13.24 13.02
CA THR A 447 -13.83 12.70 13.78
C THR A 447 -13.08 11.67 12.94
N LEU A 448 -11.86 12.00 12.52
CA LEU A 448 -10.96 11.11 11.79
C LEU A 448 -9.84 10.61 12.71
N THR A 449 -9.44 9.38 12.45
CA THR A 449 -8.36 8.69 13.16
C THR A 449 -7.57 7.84 12.15
N PRO A 450 -6.33 7.42 12.46
CA PRO A 450 -5.62 6.48 11.59
C PRO A 450 -6.37 5.16 11.34
N ALA A 451 -7.33 4.80 12.20
CA ALA A 451 -8.11 3.57 12.04
C ALA A 451 -9.25 3.72 11.03
N ASN A 452 -9.90 4.89 10.93
CA ASN A 452 -11.01 5.13 10.00
C ASN A 452 -10.62 5.97 8.78
N ALA A 453 -9.41 6.54 8.76
CA ALA A 453 -8.84 7.30 7.65
C ALA A 453 -7.33 6.98 7.49
N PRO A 454 -6.95 5.70 7.28
CA PRO A 454 -5.55 5.29 7.21
C PRO A 454 -4.81 5.90 6.00
N ILE A 455 -5.46 6.07 4.86
CA ILE A 455 -4.83 6.66 3.68
C ILE A 455 -4.55 8.15 3.92
N LEU A 456 -5.52 8.91 4.42
CA LEU A 456 -5.29 10.30 4.78
C LEU A 456 -4.22 10.45 5.87
N SER A 457 -4.20 9.55 6.86
CA SER A 457 -3.16 9.54 7.89
C SER A 457 -1.76 9.37 7.30
N ALA A 458 -1.59 8.36 6.45
CA ALA A 458 -0.33 8.09 5.77
C ALA A 458 0.09 9.22 4.82
N LEU A 459 -0.87 9.82 4.11
CA LEU A 459 -0.63 10.98 3.25
C LEU A 459 -0.09 12.16 4.05
N LEU A 460 -0.75 12.54 5.15
CA LEU A 460 -0.35 13.67 5.99
C LEU A 460 1.00 13.44 6.68
N GLU A 461 1.29 12.21 7.08
CA GLU A 461 2.58 11.83 7.65
C GLU A 461 3.68 11.97 6.60
N ARG A 462 3.49 11.40 5.40
CA ARG A 462 4.45 11.44 4.31
C ARG A 462 4.69 12.87 3.81
N ALA A 463 3.65 13.67 3.59
CA ALA A 463 3.75 15.09 3.26
C ALA A 463 4.48 15.90 4.35
N GLY A 464 4.46 15.39 5.59
CA GLY A 464 5.23 15.92 6.72
C GLY A 464 6.74 15.93 6.49
N ASP A 465 7.27 14.93 5.81
CA ASP A 465 8.70 14.82 5.53
C ASP A 465 9.18 15.91 4.54
N ASP A 466 8.33 16.35 3.61
CA ASP A 466 8.68 17.42 2.67
C ASP A 466 8.78 18.78 3.35
N ARG A 467 8.13 18.97 4.51
CA ARG A 467 8.31 20.17 5.35
C ARG A 467 9.70 20.28 5.99
N SER A 468 10.55 19.26 5.88
CA SER A 468 11.95 19.32 6.37
C SER A 468 12.75 20.50 5.79
N VAL A 469 12.40 21.00 4.59
CA VAL A 469 13.01 22.19 3.98
C VAL A 469 12.86 23.46 4.83
N VAL A 470 11.85 23.54 5.68
CA VAL A 470 11.67 24.64 6.63
C VAL A 470 12.83 24.69 7.63
N GLY A 471 13.31 23.52 8.08
CA GLY A 471 14.47 23.43 8.96
C GLY A 471 15.76 23.96 8.32
N LEU A 472 15.96 23.70 7.03
CA LEU A 472 17.11 24.20 6.26
C LEU A 472 17.09 25.75 6.20
N ALA A 473 15.92 26.33 5.91
CA ALA A 473 15.73 27.78 5.88
C ALA A 473 15.96 28.40 7.28
N LYS A 474 15.48 27.77 8.35
CA LYS A 474 15.75 28.19 9.72
C LYS A 474 17.25 28.27 10.03
N THR A 475 17.98 27.25 9.66
CA THR A 475 19.44 27.19 9.86
C THR A 475 20.16 28.29 9.06
N HIS A 476 19.69 28.56 7.85
CA HIS A 476 20.28 29.59 6.96
C HIS A 476 20.19 30.99 7.57
N TRP A 477 19.03 31.39 8.09
CA TRP A 477 18.84 32.74 8.62
C TRP A 477 19.19 32.90 10.11
N GLY A 478 19.05 31.87 10.91
CA GLY A 478 19.44 31.87 12.32
C GLY A 478 18.72 32.91 13.20
N ALA A 479 17.54 33.40 12.77
CA ALA A 479 16.81 34.47 13.47
C ALA A 479 16.41 34.07 14.89
N GLN A 480 16.61 34.97 15.88
CA GLN A 480 16.28 34.69 17.27
C GLN A 480 14.78 34.77 17.53
N ARG A 481 14.29 33.90 18.40
CA ARG A 481 12.89 33.92 18.83
C ARG A 481 12.54 35.16 19.65
N PRO A 482 11.28 35.65 19.57
CA PRO A 482 10.90 36.95 20.17
C PRO A 482 10.97 36.98 21.70
N TYR A 483 11.00 35.83 22.38
CA TYR A 483 11.09 35.73 23.85
C TYR A 483 12.53 35.65 24.35
N VAL A 484 13.54 35.53 23.50
CA VAL A 484 14.95 35.49 23.94
C VAL A 484 15.32 36.81 24.56
N GLY A 485 15.89 36.78 25.78
CA GLY A 485 16.16 37.96 26.59
C GLY A 485 14.95 38.57 27.30
N LYS A 486 13.76 37.94 27.19
CA LYS A 486 12.52 38.36 27.88
C LYS A 486 12.01 37.23 28.80
N ASP A 487 12.80 36.87 29.81
CA ASP A 487 12.55 35.69 30.64
C ASP A 487 11.22 35.77 31.41
N ALA A 488 10.80 36.94 31.86
CA ALA A 488 9.56 37.18 32.58
C ALA A 488 8.30 37.15 31.65
N ALA A 489 8.47 37.28 30.32
CA ALA A 489 7.32 37.30 29.42
C ALA A 489 6.66 35.91 29.31
N PRO A 490 5.33 35.79 29.49
CA PRO A 490 4.64 34.53 29.35
C PRO A 490 4.66 34.06 27.88
N VAL A 491 4.87 32.76 27.67
CA VAL A 491 4.69 32.05 26.39
C VAL A 491 3.89 30.77 26.63
N CYS A 492 3.19 30.25 25.62
CA CYS A 492 2.34 29.08 25.80
C CYS A 492 3.11 27.78 26.03
N GLU A 493 4.35 27.73 25.63
CA GLU A 493 5.20 26.53 25.68
C GLU A 493 6.44 26.75 26.54
N PRO A 494 7.00 25.72 27.19
CA PRO A 494 8.20 25.86 28.00
C PRO A 494 9.37 26.43 27.20
N LYS A 495 10.09 27.42 27.76
CA LYS A 495 11.32 27.99 27.18
C LYS A 495 12.51 27.06 27.41
N ARG A 496 12.51 25.90 26.73
CA ARG A 496 13.59 24.90 26.83
C ARG A 496 14.80 25.33 26.00
N PRO A 497 16.02 24.91 26.37
CA PRO A 497 17.23 25.22 25.60
C PRO A 497 17.17 24.77 24.15
N ASP A 498 16.65 23.57 23.86
CA ASP A 498 16.49 23.03 22.52
C ASP A 498 15.52 23.89 21.67
N LEU A 499 14.42 24.34 22.25
CA LEU A 499 13.47 25.22 21.58
C LEU A 499 14.06 26.63 21.37
N THR A 500 14.80 27.14 22.33
CA THR A 500 15.47 28.45 22.23
C THR A 500 16.57 28.43 21.16
N ALA A 501 17.27 27.32 21.02
CA ALA A 501 18.27 27.13 19.98
C ALA A 501 17.68 26.92 18.56
N ASN A 502 16.38 26.57 18.45
CA ASN A 502 15.69 26.40 17.16
C ASN A 502 15.22 27.77 16.64
N PRO A 503 15.78 28.28 15.53
CA PRO A 503 15.53 29.64 15.04
C PRO A 503 14.04 30.00 14.86
N ASP A 504 13.74 31.27 14.89
CA ASP A 504 12.40 31.82 14.73
C ASP A 504 11.86 31.61 13.30
N TYR A 505 12.64 32.04 12.31
CA TYR A 505 12.19 32.25 10.93
C TYR A 505 12.66 31.16 9.97
N PRO A 506 11.76 30.61 9.12
CA PRO A 506 10.29 30.70 9.16
C PRO A 506 9.67 29.79 10.23
N SER A 507 8.41 30.02 10.60
CA SER A 507 7.70 29.20 11.59
C SER A 507 7.31 27.83 11.04
N GLY A 508 7.85 26.74 11.64
CA GLY A 508 7.52 25.37 11.23
C GLY A 508 6.07 24.96 11.55
N HIS A 509 5.51 25.41 12.69
CA HIS A 509 4.10 25.18 13.01
C HIS A 509 3.16 25.89 12.04
N SER A 510 3.50 27.13 11.63
CA SER A 510 2.68 27.85 10.66
C SER A 510 2.73 27.19 9.28
N ALA A 511 3.90 26.68 8.87
CA ALA A 511 4.02 25.87 7.66
C ALA A 511 3.17 24.58 7.75
N PHE A 512 3.16 23.91 8.90
CA PHE A 512 2.30 22.76 9.13
C PHE A 512 0.82 23.12 9.01
N GLY A 513 0.37 24.18 9.69
CA GLY A 513 -1.04 24.56 9.70
C GLY A 513 -1.59 24.87 8.30
N GLU A 514 -0.83 25.63 7.50
CA GLU A 514 -1.20 25.97 6.12
C GLU A 514 -1.17 24.73 5.21
N HIS A 515 -0.09 23.98 5.24
CA HIS A 515 0.09 22.78 4.42
C HIS A 515 -1.03 21.77 4.65
N VAL A 516 -1.33 21.45 5.91
CA VAL A 516 -2.41 20.53 6.27
C VAL A 516 -3.77 21.10 5.86
N ALA A 517 -4.01 22.41 6.03
CA ALA A 517 -5.26 23.04 5.62
C ALA A 517 -5.49 22.90 4.11
N MET A 518 -4.46 23.09 3.29
CA MET A 518 -4.53 22.97 1.83
C MET A 518 -4.82 21.52 1.41
N ILE A 519 -4.11 20.55 1.98
CA ILE A 519 -4.37 19.13 1.71
C ILE A 519 -5.80 18.74 2.10
N LEU A 520 -6.25 19.13 3.30
CA LEU A 520 -7.60 18.81 3.77
C LEU A 520 -8.69 19.53 2.96
N ALA A 521 -8.45 20.76 2.53
CA ALA A 521 -9.39 21.51 1.68
C ALA A 521 -9.54 20.85 0.30
N GLU A 522 -8.49 20.29 -0.24
CA GLU A 522 -8.56 19.52 -1.48
C GLU A 522 -9.25 18.17 -1.30
N VAL A 523 -9.01 17.50 -0.18
CA VAL A 523 -9.67 16.21 0.16
C VAL A 523 -11.16 16.44 0.45
N VAL A 524 -11.55 17.56 1.10
CA VAL A 524 -12.93 17.88 1.47
C VAL A 524 -13.31 19.28 0.97
N PRO A 525 -13.54 19.47 -0.34
CA PRO A 525 -13.81 20.79 -0.92
C PRO A 525 -15.03 21.50 -0.32
N SER A 526 -16.02 20.76 0.14
CA SER A 526 -17.22 21.31 0.82
C SER A 526 -16.93 21.98 2.16
N ARG A 527 -15.73 21.79 2.72
CA ARG A 527 -15.28 22.38 3.97
C ARG A 527 -14.07 23.32 3.79
N ALA A 528 -13.70 23.63 2.55
CA ALA A 528 -12.48 24.37 2.24
C ALA A 528 -12.36 25.68 3.03
N ASP A 529 -13.42 26.51 3.08
CA ASP A 529 -13.40 27.79 3.78
C ASP A 529 -13.10 27.61 5.29
N ALA A 530 -13.73 26.64 5.92
CA ALA A 530 -13.52 26.33 7.34
C ALA A 530 -12.09 25.81 7.60
N LEU A 531 -11.56 24.99 6.70
CA LEU A 531 -10.24 24.41 6.77
C LEU A 531 -9.16 25.47 6.60
N TYR A 532 -9.27 26.36 5.61
CA TYR A 532 -8.36 27.50 5.43
C TYR A 532 -8.44 28.49 6.62
N ALA A 533 -9.65 28.77 7.12
CA ALA A 533 -9.79 29.61 8.32
C ALA A 533 -9.07 28.99 9.51
N ARG A 534 -9.21 27.67 9.71
CA ARG A 534 -8.54 26.95 10.81
C ARG A 534 -7.02 26.94 10.65
N GLY A 535 -6.50 26.71 9.42
CA GLY A 535 -5.05 26.78 9.12
C GLY A 535 -4.47 28.13 9.48
N ARG A 536 -5.16 29.23 9.12
CA ARG A 536 -4.79 30.61 9.48
C ARG A 536 -4.79 30.82 10.98
N ASP A 537 -5.85 30.37 11.69
CA ASP A 537 -5.94 30.51 13.15
C ASP A 537 -4.83 29.72 13.87
N TYR A 538 -4.52 28.53 13.36
CA TYR A 538 -3.40 27.71 13.86
C TYR A 538 -2.05 28.41 13.66
N ALA A 539 -1.82 28.99 12.49
CA ALA A 539 -0.61 29.78 12.25
C ALA A 539 -0.52 30.99 13.18
N GLN A 540 -1.62 31.73 13.36
CA GLN A 540 -1.69 32.89 14.27
C GLN A 540 -1.44 32.52 15.73
N SER A 541 -1.79 31.32 16.14
CA SER A 541 -1.51 30.81 17.48
C SER A 541 -0.03 30.90 17.83
N ARG A 542 0.88 30.93 16.86
CA ARG A 542 2.33 30.96 17.10
C ARG A 542 2.82 32.33 17.61
N TRP A 543 2.35 33.44 17.03
CA TRP A 543 2.69 34.76 17.54
C TRP A 543 1.87 35.17 18.78
N ILE A 544 0.62 34.68 18.90
CA ILE A 544 -0.17 34.83 20.13
C ILE A 544 0.50 34.11 21.28
N CYS A 545 0.95 32.89 21.07
CA CYS A 545 1.73 32.12 22.03
C CYS A 545 3.06 32.83 22.43
N GLY A 546 3.61 33.65 21.54
CA GLY A 546 4.91 34.29 21.70
C GLY A 546 6.09 33.41 21.33
N SER A 547 5.83 32.28 20.64
CA SER A 547 6.88 31.38 20.20
C SER A 547 7.57 31.86 18.93
N HIS A 548 6.85 32.62 18.10
CA HIS A 548 7.32 33.18 16.83
C HIS A 548 6.88 34.62 16.63
N THR A 549 7.63 35.36 15.79
CA THR A 549 7.21 36.68 15.30
C THR A 549 6.08 36.55 14.28
N VAL A 550 5.38 37.66 14.00
CA VAL A 550 4.38 37.69 12.91
C VAL A 550 5.05 37.42 11.56
N SER A 551 6.19 38.05 11.32
CA SER A 551 6.97 37.83 10.08
C SER A 551 7.37 36.37 9.88
N ALA A 552 7.81 35.69 10.95
CA ALA A 552 8.13 34.26 10.89
C ALA A 552 6.89 33.40 10.64
N THR A 553 5.73 33.79 11.17
CA THR A 553 4.45 33.12 10.95
C THR A 553 4.00 33.26 9.50
N GLU A 554 4.05 34.47 8.92
CA GLU A 554 3.71 34.72 7.51
C GLU A 554 4.62 33.94 6.55
N ALA A 555 5.93 33.93 6.82
CA ALA A 555 6.89 33.13 6.06
C ALA A 555 6.62 31.62 6.21
N GLY A 556 6.16 31.19 7.38
CA GLY A 556 5.73 29.81 7.60
C GLY A 556 4.53 29.43 6.74
N VAL A 557 3.48 30.27 6.71
CA VAL A 557 2.30 30.08 5.85
C VAL A 557 2.72 29.99 4.38
N MET A 558 3.56 30.93 3.91
CA MET A 558 4.11 30.88 2.53
C MET A 558 4.88 29.57 2.28
N SER A 559 5.66 29.11 3.26
CA SER A 559 6.40 27.84 3.15
C SER A 559 5.45 26.65 2.96
N GLY A 560 4.37 26.58 3.73
CA GLY A 560 3.36 25.52 3.61
C GLY A 560 2.73 25.47 2.21
N ALA A 561 2.34 26.64 1.70
CA ALA A 561 1.75 26.77 0.36
C ALA A 561 2.73 26.38 -0.77
N VAL A 562 4.00 26.77 -0.65
CA VAL A 562 5.05 26.44 -1.63
C VAL A 562 5.31 24.93 -1.66
N ILE A 563 5.37 24.28 -0.50
CA ILE A 563 5.58 22.83 -0.39
C ILE A 563 4.40 22.10 -1.01
N TYR A 564 3.17 22.45 -0.65
CA TYR A 564 1.96 21.88 -1.23
C TYR A 564 1.93 21.99 -2.76
N GLY A 565 2.25 23.16 -3.30
CA GLY A 565 2.31 23.35 -4.76
C GLY A 565 3.40 22.50 -5.43
N ALA A 566 4.52 22.28 -4.76
CA ALA A 566 5.58 21.40 -5.27
C ALA A 566 5.16 19.92 -5.26
N GLU A 567 4.43 19.46 -4.23
CA GLU A 567 3.97 18.07 -4.11
C GLU A 567 3.04 17.64 -5.26
N HIS A 568 2.30 18.56 -5.87
CA HIS A 568 1.49 18.32 -7.07
C HIS A 568 2.31 17.96 -8.32
N THR A 569 3.62 18.04 -8.28
CA THR A 569 4.48 17.47 -9.33
C THR A 569 4.70 15.96 -9.18
N SER A 570 4.22 15.36 -8.09
CA SER A 570 4.33 13.94 -7.77
C SER A 570 3.04 13.20 -8.12
N GLU A 571 3.09 12.27 -9.07
CA GLU A 571 1.96 11.39 -9.39
C GLU A 571 1.48 10.57 -8.17
N ALA A 572 2.41 10.25 -7.26
CA ALA A 572 2.07 9.54 -6.02
C ALA A 572 1.22 10.42 -5.10
N PHE A 573 1.52 11.71 -4.98
CA PHE A 573 0.74 12.66 -4.19
C PHE A 573 -0.68 12.82 -4.74
N GLU A 574 -0.81 13.06 -6.04
CA GLU A 574 -2.09 13.20 -6.73
C GLU A 574 -2.99 11.96 -6.54
N ARG A 575 -2.42 10.77 -6.70
CA ARG A 575 -3.12 9.52 -6.48
C ARG A 575 -3.56 9.37 -5.03
N ASP A 576 -2.69 9.67 -4.07
CA ASP A 576 -2.98 9.51 -2.65
C ASP A 576 -4.03 10.52 -2.18
N ILE A 577 -4.04 11.75 -2.73
CA ILE A 577 -5.14 12.74 -2.55
C ILE A 577 -6.47 12.16 -3.04
N ALA A 578 -6.50 11.57 -4.24
CA ALA A 578 -7.72 10.99 -4.78
C ALA A 578 -8.25 9.83 -3.92
N MET A 579 -7.35 8.96 -3.43
CA MET A 579 -7.70 7.87 -2.52
C MET A 579 -8.20 8.38 -1.16
N ALA A 580 -7.55 9.40 -0.60
CA ALA A 580 -7.95 10.02 0.67
C ALA A 580 -9.31 10.73 0.56
N ARG A 581 -9.59 11.38 -0.59
CA ARG A 581 -10.90 12.00 -0.86
C ARG A 581 -12.04 10.98 -0.79
N ALA A 582 -11.87 9.83 -1.42
CA ALA A 582 -12.85 8.74 -1.37
C ALA A 582 -13.04 8.20 0.06
N GLU A 583 -11.95 8.03 0.79
CA GLU A 583 -11.95 7.54 2.18
C GLU A 583 -12.69 8.50 3.12
N VAL A 584 -12.39 9.80 3.05
CA VAL A 584 -13.02 10.80 3.92
C VAL A 584 -14.49 11.01 3.55
N ALA A 585 -14.84 10.97 2.25
CA ALA A 585 -16.24 11.02 1.83
C ALA A 585 -17.05 9.86 2.43
N ALA A 586 -16.51 8.65 2.45
CA ALA A 586 -17.15 7.50 3.09
C ALA A 586 -17.28 7.68 4.62
N ALA A 587 -16.24 8.19 5.28
CA ALA A 587 -16.27 8.46 6.72
C ALA A 587 -17.32 9.55 7.07
N MET A 588 -17.44 10.60 6.26
CA MET A 588 -18.47 11.64 6.41
C MET A 588 -19.87 11.07 6.21
N ALA A 589 -20.10 10.28 5.16
CA ALA A 589 -21.39 9.64 4.90
C ALA A 589 -21.81 8.72 6.05
N ALA A 590 -20.88 7.92 6.61
CA ALA A 590 -21.13 7.07 7.76
C ALA A 590 -21.48 7.87 9.03
N ALA A 591 -21.00 9.10 9.15
CA ALA A 591 -21.33 10.03 10.23
C ALA A 591 -22.60 10.87 9.97
N GLY A 592 -23.31 10.65 8.85
CA GLY A 592 -24.50 11.42 8.45
C GLY A 592 -24.19 12.88 8.09
N LYS A 593 -23.02 13.16 7.57
CA LYS A 593 -22.48 14.50 7.28
C LYS A 593 -22.40 14.75 5.77
#